data_6c4e8cf270a8537e4d5941a6a98d77d4
#
_entry.id   6c4e8cf270a8537e4d5941a6a98d77d4
#
_cell.length_a   1.000
_cell.length_b   1.000
_cell.length_c   1.000
_cell.angle_alpha   90.00
_cell.angle_beta   90.00
_cell.angle_gamma   90.00
#
_symmetry.space_group_name_H-M   'P 1'
#
loop_
_entity.id
_entity.type
_entity.pdbx_description
1 polymer ?
#
loop_
_entity_poly.entity_id
_entity_poly.type
_entity_poly.pdbx_seq_one_letter_code
_entity_poly.pdbx_strand_id
1 'polypeptide(L)'
;MLLALSLQNFVIVEKLHLDFQTGFTVLTGETGAGKSITLSALSLLLGDKADYSQVREGAKEAVLSALFDISDQPDLADTLREQGLLEDDGDELSVRRIIDAKGKSRSFINNQAATLAQLKAISSQLIDIHGQNAHHSLNQESAQRRLLDAFAGCLPLAEQTKIHYRAWQSAQQALQAAQQQSEQTDVERERLEWQLNELNQLNTEEGEWEALSRSHDSLANAAELLEAAYEAQEYVSGDDGMKSLARRCHRLLDSLGNIEPRFAESLEMLDSIDAELSEISHLLGNVIDSVEINPNELAAKEKRMQELMSAARKYRIEPEQLPEKYLAVQAALQDLEAAADIDALEKAVAEAERQYRHTAQQLSAARAKAACTLAEETTAHMQQLAMKSAKFHIELLPSQPTEHGLEHIQYQVAANKGSRLQPLNKVASGGELARISLSIQVVTSQYTQVPTLIFDEVDTGIGGGVAETVGKALQLLGRKHQVLAITHLPQVAACGEHHWQVAKRSDGEQTVSEIKVLDTEARIEELARMLGGEKITATTRQHAAEMLQLNMQAALERP
;
A
#
# COMPACT_ATOMS: atom_id res chain seq x y z
N MET A 1 -27.98 -15.23 -1.75
CA MET A 1 -28.87 -15.07 -0.57
C MET A 1 -28.54 -16.06 0.54
N LEU A 2 -28.99 -15.87 1.79
CA LEU A 2 -28.79 -16.84 2.88
C LEU A 2 -29.73 -18.05 2.71
N LEU A 3 -29.18 -19.25 2.59
CA LEU A 3 -29.95 -20.50 2.44
C LEU A 3 -30.21 -21.17 3.78
N ALA A 4 -29.17 -21.30 4.61
CA ALA A 4 -29.29 -21.98 5.89
C ALA A 4 -28.37 -21.38 6.96
N LEU A 5 -28.79 -21.49 8.22
CA LEU A 5 -28.00 -21.16 9.40
C LEU A 5 -28.04 -22.35 10.37
N SER A 6 -26.87 -22.81 10.78
CA SER A 6 -26.74 -23.88 11.77
C SER A 6 -25.90 -23.41 12.94
N LEU A 7 -26.41 -23.62 14.14
CA LEU A 7 -25.76 -23.27 15.41
C LEU A 7 -25.64 -24.53 16.27
N GLN A 8 -24.50 -24.70 16.91
CA GLN A 8 -24.27 -25.79 17.87
C GLN A 8 -23.52 -25.22 19.09
N ASN A 9 -24.07 -25.50 20.28
CA ASN A 9 -23.53 -25.08 21.57
C ASN A 9 -23.27 -23.57 21.68
N PHE A 10 -24.18 -22.77 21.16
CA PHE A 10 -24.07 -21.32 21.12
C PHE A 10 -25.02 -20.65 22.13
N VAL A 11 -24.49 -19.95 23.10
CA VAL A 11 -25.22 -19.30 24.21
C VAL A 11 -26.16 -20.32 24.91
N ILE A 12 -27.48 -20.19 24.75
CA ILE A 12 -28.49 -21.11 25.30
C ILE A 12 -29.01 -22.13 24.28
N VAL A 13 -28.47 -22.10 23.06
CA VAL A 13 -28.84 -23.01 21.98
C VAL A 13 -27.92 -24.24 21.98
N GLU A 14 -28.48 -25.43 22.10
CA GLU A 14 -27.72 -26.65 21.95
C GLU A 14 -27.50 -27.00 20.48
N LYS A 15 -28.59 -27.04 19.71
CA LYS A 15 -28.58 -27.26 18.27
C LYS A 15 -29.77 -26.54 17.64
N LEU A 16 -29.49 -25.77 16.59
CA LEU A 16 -30.48 -25.06 15.80
C LEU A 16 -30.10 -25.21 14.33
N HIS A 17 -31.09 -25.47 13.51
CA HIS A 17 -30.98 -25.43 12.06
C HIS A 17 -32.17 -24.66 11.50
N LEU A 18 -31.89 -23.69 10.63
CA LEU A 18 -32.88 -22.82 10.01
C LEU A 18 -32.65 -22.80 8.51
N ASP A 19 -33.70 -23.13 7.76
CA ASP A 19 -33.72 -22.95 6.30
C ASP A 19 -34.46 -21.66 5.98
N PHE A 20 -33.77 -20.78 5.27
CA PHE A 20 -34.29 -19.46 4.90
C PHE A 20 -34.95 -19.53 3.52
N GLN A 21 -36.01 -18.74 3.38
CA GLN A 21 -36.73 -18.59 2.12
C GLN A 21 -36.57 -17.19 1.57
N THR A 22 -36.88 -16.99 0.32
CA THR A 22 -36.98 -15.65 -0.29
C THR A 22 -38.15 -14.88 0.30
N GLY A 23 -38.18 -13.55 0.09
CA GLY A 23 -39.27 -12.74 0.57
C GLY A 23 -39.07 -12.19 1.99
N PHE A 24 -40.15 -11.80 2.62
CA PHE A 24 -40.14 -11.18 3.94
C PHE A 24 -40.47 -12.21 5.04
N THR A 25 -39.47 -12.53 5.85
CA THR A 25 -39.60 -13.39 7.03
C THR A 25 -39.65 -12.54 8.31
N VAL A 26 -40.62 -12.79 9.16
CA VAL A 26 -40.68 -12.18 10.50
C VAL A 26 -40.30 -13.16 11.59
N LEU A 27 -39.56 -12.69 12.58
CA LEU A 27 -39.16 -13.41 13.78
C LEU A 27 -39.83 -12.78 15.01
N THR A 28 -40.79 -13.49 15.63
CA THR A 28 -41.45 -13.08 16.85
C THR A 28 -41.04 -13.95 18.04
N GLY A 29 -41.52 -13.63 19.23
CA GLY A 29 -41.26 -14.38 20.46
C GLY A 29 -41.02 -13.45 21.64
N GLU A 30 -40.93 -14.03 22.85
CA GLU A 30 -40.70 -13.27 24.08
C GLU A 30 -39.34 -12.62 24.12
N THR A 31 -39.21 -11.46 24.78
CA THR A 31 -37.96 -10.77 25.03
C THR A 31 -36.98 -11.68 25.79
N GLY A 32 -35.71 -11.77 25.32
CA GLY A 32 -34.70 -12.67 25.90
C GLY A 32 -34.83 -14.13 25.46
N ALA A 33 -35.77 -14.50 24.58
CA ALA A 33 -35.99 -15.87 24.13
C ALA A 33 -35.07 -16.35 23.01
N GLY A 34 -34.05 -15.57 22.65
CA GLY A 34 -33.11 -16.01 21.62
C GLY A 34 -33.25 -15.30 20.28
N LYS A 35 -34.14 -14.26 20.16
CA LYS A 35 -34.19 -13.41 18.96
C LYS A 35 -32.82 -12.80 18.65
N SER A 36 -32.18 -12.23 19.67
CA SER A 36 -30.83 -11.67 19.56
C SER A 36 -29.74 -12.71 19.32
N ILE A 37 -30.01 -14.01 19.62
CA ILE A 37 -29.03 -15.10 19.39
C ILE A 37 -28.79 -15.31 17.91
N THR A 38 -29.86 -15.31 17.08
CA THR A 38 -29.73 -15.44 15.62
C THR A 38 -28.92 -14.30 15.04
N LEU A 39 -29.19 -13.05 15.48
CA LEU A 39 -28.43 -11.89 15.06
C LEU A 39 -26.97 -11.95 15.50
N SER A 40 -26.72 -12.30 16.78
CA SER A 40 -25.34 -12.45 17.29
C SER A 40 -24.58 -13.54 16.54
N ALA A 41 -25.24 -14.65 16.19
CA ALA A 41 -24.62 -15.70 15.40
C ALA A 41 -24.27 -15.22 14.00
N LEU A 42 -25.17 -14.51 13.33
CA LEU A 42 -24.90 -13.92 12.01
C LEU A 42 -23.81 -12.86 12.08
N SER A 43 -23.84 -11.94 13.03
CA SER A 43 -22.78 -10.95 13.23
C SER A 43 -21.40 -11.60 13.44
N LEU A 44 -21.34 -12.68 14.19
CA LEU A 44 -20.10 -13.45 14.36
C LEU A 44 -19.64 -14.10 13.04
N LEU A 45 -20.53 -14.69 12.27
CA LEU A 45 -20.24 -15.23 10.94
C LEU A 45 -19.80 -14.14 9.96
N LEU A 46 -20.26 -12.91 10.15
CA LEU A 46 -19.85 -11.72 9.39
C LEU A 46 -18.51 -11.11 9.85
N GLY A 47 -17.85 -11.69 10.87
CA GLY A 47 -16.50 -11.32 11.29
C GLY A 47 -16.40 -10.45 12.54
N ASP A 48 -17.45 -10.41 13.38
CA ASP A 48 -17.37 -9.77 14.69
C ASP A 48 -16.43 -10.50 15.65
N LYS A 49 -15.98 -9.78 16.68
CA LYS A 49 -15.13 -10.39 17.71
C LYS A 49 -15.93 -11.43 18.50
N ALA A 50 -15.36 -12.61 18.64
CA ALA A 50 -15.94 -13.68 19.47
C ALA A 50 -15.47 -13.54 20.92
N ASP A 51 -16.36 -13.94 21.85
CA ASP A 51 -16.10 -14.02 23.27
C ASP A 51 -16.39 -15.44 23.79
N TYR A 52 -15.68 -15.88 24.83
CA TYR A 52 -15.91 -17.19 25.45
C TYR A 52 -17.30 -17.34 26.07
N SER A 53 -17.94 -16.24 26.50
CA SER A 53 -19.31 -16.23 27.03
C SER A 53 -20.35 -16.65 26.00
N GLN A 54 -19.99 -16.70 24.73
CA GLN A 54 -20.86 -17.16 23.64
C GLN A 54 -20.86 -18.68 23.47
N VAL A 55 -19.94 -19.40 24.12
CA VAL A 55 -19.95 -20.87 24.18
C VAL A 55 -20.90 -21.31 25.29
N ARG A 56 -21.82 -22.25 24.97
CA ARG A 56 -22.76 -22.79 25.93
C ARG A 56 -22.04 -23.37 27.14
N GLU A 57 -22.56 -23.13 28.32
CA GLU A 57 -22.01 -23.64 29.57
C GLU A 57 -21.89 -25.19 29.52
N GLY A 58 -20.71 -25.71 29.88
CA GLY A 58 -20.39 -27.15 29.80
C GLY A 58 -19.94 -27.66 28.43
N ALA A 59 -20.03 -26.84 27.37
CA ALA A 59 -19.53 -27.21 26.06
C ALA A 59 -18.04 -26.83 25.85
N LYS A 60 -17.34 -27.59 25.02
CA LYS A 60 -15.93 -27.34 24.71
C LYS A 60 -15.78 -26.23 23.65
N GLU A 61 -16.72 -26.15 22.72
CA GLU A 61 -16.71 -25.19 21.62
C GLU A 61 -18.14 -24.92 21.12
N ALA A 62 -18.33 -23.76 20.53
CA ALA A 62 -19.51 -23.41 19.75
C ALA A 62 -19.16 -23.44 18.27
N VAL A 63 -20.07 -24.01 17.46
CA VAL A 63 -19.93 -24.06 15.99
C VAL A 63 -21.10 -23.32 15.36
N LEU A 64 -20.75 -22.34 14.53
CA LEU A 64 -21.72 -21.58 13.73
C LEU A 64 -21.41 -21.81 12.26
N SER A 65 -22.42 -22.02 11.44
CA SER A 65 -22.26 -22.12 9.99
C SER A 65 -23.45 -21.49 9.27
N ALA A 66 -23.17 -20.82 8.16
CA ALA A 66 -24.16 -20.30 7.24
C ALA A 66 -23.83 -20.76 5.82
N LEU A 67 -24.87 -21.03 5.05
CA LEU A 67 -24.79 -21.37 3.64
C LEU A 67 -25.46 -20.26 2.82
N PHE A 68 -24.78 -19.79 1.80
CA PHE A 68 -25.25 -18.73 0.92
C PHE A 68 -25.29 -19.23 -0.52
N ASP A 69 -26.32 -18.84 -1.24
CA ASP A 69 -26.36 -18.84 -2.70
C ASP A 69 -25.79 -17.52 -3.22
N ILE A 70 -24.79 -17.60 -4.09
CA ILE A 70 -24.09 -16.48 -4.71
C ILE A 70 -24.22 -16.45 -6.23
N SER A 71 -25.16 -17.24 -6.80
CA SER A 71 -25.40 -17.29 -8.25
C SER A 71 -25.66 -15.94 -8.89
N ASP A 72 -26.33 -15.01 -8.16
CA ASP A 72 -26.62 -13.65 -8.60
C ASP A 72 -25.49 -12.64 -8.32
N GLN A 73 -24.28 -13.10 -7.90
CA GLN A 73 -23.15 -12.26 -7.52
C GLN A 73 -21.85 -12.65 -8.25
N PRO A 74 -21.76 -12.44 -9.57
CA PRO A 74 -20.60 -12.87 -10.35
C PRO A 74 -19.29 -12.23 -9.88
N ASP A 75 -19.28 -10.95 -9.53
CA ASP A 75 -18.07 -10.25 -9.07
C ASP A 75 -17.51 -10.86 -7.77
N LEU A 76 -18.40 -11.30 -6.86
CA LEU A 76 -18.00 -11.98 -5.63
C LEU A 76 -17.47 -13.38 -5.94
N ALA A 77 -18.17 -14.12 -6.81
CA ALA A 77 -17.77 -15.46 -7.21
C ALA A 77 -16.37 -15.45 -7.86
N ASP A 78 -16.11 -14.50 -8.77
CA ASP A 78 -14.81 -14.34 -9.43
C ASP A 78 -13.70 -14.01 -8.42
N THR A 79 -13.97 -13.09 -7.49
CA THR A 79 -13.02 -12.78 -6.41
C THR A 79 -12.68 -14.00 -5.54
N LEU A 80 -13.69 -14.84 -5.24
CA LEU A 80 -13.49 -16.05 -4.45
C LEU A 80 -12.72 -17.13 -5.23
N ARG A 81 -12.97 -17.27 -6.53
CA ARG A 81 -12.22 -18.18 -7.43
C ARG A 81 -10.75 -17.77 -7.52
N GLU A 82 -10.47 -16.48 -7.73
CA GLU A 82 -9.10 -15.95 -7.76
C GLU A 82 -8.33 -16.21 -6.46
N GLN A 83 -9.04 -16.20 -5.31
CA GLN A 83 -8.46 -16.53 -4.00
C GLN A 83 -8.39 -18.04 -3.72
N GLY A 84 -8.90 -18.89 -4.61
CA GLY A 84 -8.97 -20.33 -4.46
C GLY A 84 -9.98 -20.78 -3.38
N LEU A 85 -10.94 -19.93 -3.00
CA LEU A 85 -11.94 -20.18 -1.97
C LEU A 85 -13.26 -20.74 -2.52
N LEU A 86 -13.44 -20.72 -3.84
CA LEU A 86 -14.60 -21.27 -4.54
C LEU A 86 -14.13 -22.12 -5.71
N GLU A 87 -14.83 -23.22 -5.98
CA GLU A 87 -14.63 -24.07 -7.15
C GLU A 87 -15.18 -23.39 -8.41
N ASP A 88 -14.68 -23.76 -9.59
CA ASP A 88 -14.99 -23.08 -10.87
C ASP A 88 -16.51 -23.08 -11.19
N ASP A 89 -17.23 -24.16 -10.85
CA ASP A 89 -18.66 -24.31 -11.11
C ASP A 89 -19.52 -24.12 -9.84
N GLY A 90 -18.95 -23.60 -8.75
CA GLY A 90 -19.65 -23.47 -7.47
C GLY A 90 -20.45 -22.18 -7.38
N ASP A 91 -21.73 -22.27 -6.98
CA ASP A 91 -22.64 -21.15 -6.71
C ASP A 91 -23.01 -21.06 -5.21
N GLU A 92 -22.52 -21.97 -4.38
CA GLU A 92 -22.77 -22.00 -2.94
C GLU A 92 -21.52 -21.59 -2.16
N LEU A 93 -21.72 -20.75 -1.16
CA LEU A 93 -20.67 -20.29 -0.25
C LEU A 93 -20.99 -20.72 1.17
N SER A 94 -20.16 -21.57 1.76
CA SER A 94 -20.24 -21.99 3.16
C SER A 94 -19.30 -21.14 4.02
N VAL A 95 -19.86 -20.46 5.01
CA VAL A 95 -19.09 -19.73 6.03
C VAL A 95 -19.26 -20.44 7.37
N ARG A 96 -18.15 -20.81 8.01
CA ARG A 96 -18.17 -21.49 9.30
C ARG A 96 -17.22 -20.85 10.28
N ARG A 97 -17.68 -20.75 11.55
CA ARG A 97 -16.88 -20.24 12.64
C ARG A 97 -16.94 -21.18 13.86
N ILE A 98 -15.80 -21.45 14.46
CA ILE A 98 -15.65 -22.27 15.66
C ILE A 98 -15.04 -21.40 16.74
N ILE A 99 -15.69 -21.33 17.91
CA ILE A 99 -15.26 -20.57 19.08
C ILE A 99 -15.04 -21.55 20.21
N ASP A 100 -13.83 -21.62 20.75
CA ASP A 100 -13.53 -22.49 21.89
C ASP A 100 -13.87 -21.83 23.24
N ALA A 101 -14.00 -22.62 24.27
CA ALA A 101 -14.29 -22.14 25.65
C ALA A 101 -13.21 -21.23 26.24
N LYS A 102 -12.06 -21.03 25.54
CA LYS A 102 -10.98 -20.10 25.91
C LYS A 102 -11.04 -18.79 25.11
N GLY A 103 -12.07 -18.64 24.26
CA GLY A 103 -12.29 -17.45 23.43
C GLY A 103 -11.46 -17.39 22.13
N LYS A 104 -10.70 -18.42 21.79
CA LYS A 104 -10.06 -18.50 20.47
C LYS A 104 -11.09 -18.84 19.41
N SER A 105 -11.06 -18.15 18.29
CA SER A 105 -11.95 -18.43 17.18
C SER A 105 -11.19 -18.79 15.90
N ARG A 106 -11.75 -19.72 15.13
CA ARG A 106 -11.27 -20.15 13.82
C ARG A 106 -12.39 -19.94 12.82
N SER A 107 -12.06 -19.36 11.68
CA SER A 107 -13.03 -19.09 10.61
C SER A 107 -12.67 -19.89 9.37
N PHE A 108 -13.69 -20.29 8.63
CA PHE A 108 -13.55 -21.10 7.42
C PHE A 108 -14.51 -20.57 6.35
N ILE A 109 -14.05 -20.55 5.11
CA ILE A 109 -14.81 -20.28 3.90
C ILE A 109 -14.65 -21.51 3.01
N ASN A 110 -15.74 -22.17 2.63
CA ASN A 110 -15.74 -23.44 1.89
C ASN A 110 -14.74 -24.47 2.45
N ASN A 111 -14.76 -24.65 3.78
CA ASN A 111 -13.85 -25.51 4.55
C ASN A 111 -12.36 -25.11 4.55
N GLN A 112 -11.96 -24.06 3.86
CA GLN A 112 -10.60 -23.51 3.92
C GLN A 112 -10.48 -22.49 5.05
N ALA A 113 -9.34 -22.49 5.76
CA ALA A 113 -9.10 -21.54 6.84
C ALA A 113 -9.04 -20.11 6.32
N ALA A 114 -9.79 -19.21 6.93
CA ALA A 114 -9.89 -17.82 6.53
C ALA A 114 -9.60 -16.86 7.70
N THR A 115 -9.07 -15.69 7.37
CA THR A 115 -8.87 -14.60 8.33
C THR A 115 -10.17 -13.84 8.58
N LEU A 116 -10.25 -13.13 9.72
CA LEU A 116 -11.41 -12.26 10.00
C LEU A 116 -11.54 -11.11 8.98
N ALA A 117 -10.44 -10.65 8.40
CA ALA A 117 -10.45 -9.61 7.37
C ALA A 117 -11.10 -10.11 6.07
N GLN A 118 -10.76 -11.33 5.63
CA GLN A 118 -11.40 -11.97 4.48
C GLN A 118 -12.90 -12.19 4.72
N LEU A 119 -13.25 -12.67 5.92
CA LEU A 119 -14.66 -12.85 6.30
C LEU A 119 -15.43 -11.53 6.21
N LYS A 120 -14.91 -10.44 6.77
CA LYS A 120 -15.53 -9.11 6.71
C LYS A 120 -15.71 -8.59 5.29
N ALA A 121 -14.70 -8.78 4.43
CA ALA A 121 -14.75 -8.33 3.04
C ALA A 121 -15.87 -9.02 2.25
N ILE A 122 -16.05 -10.31 2.45
CA ILE A 122 -17.08 -11.13 1.78
C ILE A 122 -18.46 -10.85 2.39
N SER A 123 -18.54 -10.82 3.70
CA SER A 123 -19.79 -10.69 4.47
C SER A 123 -20.56 -9.43 4.16
N SER A 124 -19.88 -8.32 3.96
CA SER A 124 -20.50 -7.03 3.62
C SER A 124 -21.23 -7.03 2.27
N GLN A 125 -20.96 -8.04 1.43
CA GLN A 125 -21.65 -8.23 0.15
C GLN A 125 -22.81 -9.23 0.24
N LEU A 126 -22.89 -10.01 1.31
CA LEU A 126 -23.89 -11.09 1.48
C LEU A 126 -25.07 -10.69 2.36
N ILE A 127 -24.78 -10.03 3.49
CA ILE A 127 -25.81 -9.63 4.48
C ILE A 127 -25.54 -8.21 4.96
N ASP A 128 -26.60 -7.44 5.10
CA ASP A 128 -26.58 -6.16 5.82
C ASP A 128 -27.54 -6.23 7.02
N ILE A 129 -27.03 -5.95 8.22
CA ILE A 129 -27.80 -6.01 9.47
C ILE A 129 -28.03 -4.58 9.97
N HIS A 130 -29.28 -4.20 10.16
CA HIS A 130 -29.74 -2.88 10.60
C HIS A 130 -30.31 -2.94 12.02
N GLY A 131 -29.59 -2.39 13.02
CA GLY A 131 -29.99 -2.39 14.44
C GLY A 131 -28.94 -1.72 15.34
N GLN A 132 -29.17 -1.72 16.67
CA GLN A 132 -28.42 -0.90 17.63
C GLN A 132 -26.90 -1.26 17.75
N ASN A 133 -26.52 -2.50 17.47
CA ASN A 133 -25.13 -2.98 17.57
C ASN A 133 -24.63 -3.59 16.25
N ALA A 134 -25.29 -3.30 15.15
CA ALA A 134 -25.00 -3.95 13.89
C ALA A 134 -23.95 -3.18 13.08
N HIS A 135 -23.15 -3.93 12.33
CA HIS A 135 -22.29 -3.35 11.31
C HIS A 135 -23.15 -2.89 10.14
N HIS A 136 -23.56 -1.63 10.17
CA HIS A 136 -24.23 -1.03 9.02
C HIS A 136 -23.22 -0.79 7.92
N SER A 137 -23.42 -1.40 6.78
CA SER A 137 -22.68 -1.03 5.56
C SER A 137 -22.81 0.47 5.29
N LEU A 138 -23.99 1.03 5.51
CA LEU A 138 -24.29 2.47 5.34
C LEU A 138 -23.52 3.41 6.28
N ASN A 139 -22.84 2.92 7.32
CA ASN A 139 -21.92 3.74 8.13
C ASN A 139 -20.55 3.92 7.49
N GLN A 140 -20.26 3.15 6.45
CA GLN A 140 -19.00 3.24 5.71
C GLN A 140 -19.15 4.19 4.52
N GLU A 141 -18.24 5.15 4.40
CA GLU A 141 -18.22 6.11 3.28
C GLU A 141 -18.15 5.41 1.90
N SER A 142 -17.42 4.31 1.83
CA SER A 142 -17.31 3.52 0.60
C SER A 142 -18.64 2.93 0.15
N ALA A 143 -19.46 2.46 1.10
CA ALA A 143 -20.80 1.94 0.80
C ALA A 143 -21.79 3.07 0.44
N GLN A 144 -21.74 4.19 1.16
CA GLN A 144 -22.53 5.39 0.83
C GLN A 144 -22.24 5.87 -0.60
N ARG A 145 -20.95 5.94 -0.96
CA ARG A 145 -20.53 6.33 -2.31
C ARG A 145 -21.03 5.36 -3.37
N ARG A 146 -20.81 4.05 -3.17
CA ARG A 146 -21.25 3.03 -4.14
C ARG A 146 -22.76 3.05 -4.34
N LEU A 147 -23.53 3.23 -3.28
CA LEU A 147 -24.99 3.33 -3.34
C LEU A 147 -25.43 4.57 -4.12
N LEU A 148 -24.81 5.73 -3.87
CA LEU A 148 -25.09 6.95 -4.60
C LEU A 148 -24.71 6.81 -6.09
N ASP A 149 -23.55 6.23 -6.39
CA ASP A 149 -23.08 6.00 -7.76
C ASP A 149 -24.00 5.04 -8.52
N ALA A 150 -24.49 3.99 -7.84
CA ALA A 150 -25.46 3.05 -8.42
C ALA A 150 -26.81 3.74 -8.66
N PHE A 151 -27.33 4.49 -7.70
CA PHE A 151 -28.57 5.26 -7.83
C PHE A 151 -28.47 6.31 -8.95
N ALA A 152 -27.33 6.96 -9.09
CA ALA A 152 -27.06 7.93 -10.15
C ALA A 152 -26.87 7.28 -11.54
N GLY A 153 -26.73 5.95 -11.62
CA GLY A 153 -26.37 5.24 -12.86
C GLY A 153 -24.97 5.58 -13.37
N CYS A 154 -24.06 6.05 -12.50
CA CYS A 154 -22.74 6.55 -12.89
C CYS A 154 -21.58 5.61 -12.53
N LEU A 155 -21.84 4.33 -12.20
CA LEU A 155 -20.80 3.33 -11.94
C LEU A 155 -19.74 3.22 -13.05
N PRO A 156 -20.11 3.22 -14.36
CA PRO A 156 -19.11 3.19 -15.43
C PRO A 156 -18.22 4.44 -15.44
N LEU A 157 -18.80 5.61 -15.12
CA LEU A 157 -18.05 6.86 -15.05
C LEU A 157 -17.10 6.89 -13.82
N ALA A 158 -17.51 6.29 -12.70
CA ALA A 158 -16.66 6.11 -11.53
C ALA A 158 -15.46 5.21 -11.84
N GLU A 159 -15.65 4.11 -12.59
CA GLU A 159 -14.54 3.23 -12.99
C GLU A 159 -13.60 3.94 -14.01
N GLN A 160 -14.14 4.70 -14.96
CA GLN A 160 -13.31 5.52 -15.85
C GLN A 160 -12.49 6.56 -15.08
N THR A 161 -13.08 7.20 -14.08
CA THR A 161 -12.37 8.16 -13.21
C THR A 161 -11.20 7.48 -12.48
N LYS A 162 -11.41 6.28 -12.00
CA LYS A 162 -10.37 5.46 -11.34
C LYS A 162 -9.23 5.09 -12.31
N ILE A 163 -9.57 4.68 -13.54
CA ILE A 163 -8.58 4.37 -14.58
C ILE A 163 -7.73 5.61 -14.90
N HIS A 164 -8.37 6.76 -15.12
CA HIS A 164 -7.67 8.00 -15.44
C HIS A 164 -6.82 8.50 -14.27
N TYR A 165 -7.28 8.34 -13.02
CA TYR A 165 -6.48 8.65 -11.83
C TYR A 165 -5.19 7.82 -11.78
N ARG A 166 -5.29 6.52 -12.00
CA ARG A 166 -4.14 5.62 -12.02
C ARG A 166 -3.17 5.95 -13.15
N ALA A 167 -3.69 6.29 -14.32
CA ALA A 167 -2.87 6.74 -15.44
C ALA A 167 -2.11 8.04 -15.10
N TRP A 168 -2.79 9.01 -14.47
CA TRP A 168 -2.16 10.25 -14.01
C TRP A 168 -1.09 10.00 -12.95
N GLN A 169 -1.36 9.17 -11.95
CA GLN A 169 -0.39 8.77 -10.92
C GLN A 169 0.84 8.07 -11.51
N SER A 170 0.62 7.18 -12.48
CA SER A 170 1.72 6.49 -13.18
C SER A 170 2.59 7.48 -13.98
N ALA A 171 1.96 8.42 -14.69
CA ALA A 171 2.69 9.47 -15.42
C ALA A 171 3.49 10.38 -14.47
N GLN A 172 2.91 10.76 -13.33
CA GLN A 172 3.61 11.54 -12.29
C GLN A 172 4.83 10.80 -11.75
N GLN A 173 4.69 9.51 -11.45
CA GLN A 173 5.81 8.69 -10.97
C GLN A 173 6.92 8.56 -12.01
N ALA A 174 6.55 8.38 -13.29
CA ALA A 174 7.50 8.33 -14.38
C ALA A 174 8.28 9.64 -14.54
N LEU A 175 7.59 10.79 -14.48
CA LEU A 175 8.22 12.11 -14.51
C LEU A 175 9.15 12.32 -13.32
N GLN A 176 8.71 11.99 -12.12
CA GLN A 176 9.52 12.13 -10.90
C GLN A 176 10.78 11.26 -10.97
N ALA A 177 10.65 10.02 -11.44
CA ALA A 177 11.79 9.12 -11.63
C ALA A 177 12.78 9.68 -12.67
N ALA A 178 12.27 10.21 -13.79
CA ALA A 178 13.09 10.82 -14.83
C ALA A 178 13.82 12.09 -14.34
N GLN A 179 13.16 12.94 -13.54
CA GLN A 179 13.76 14.14 -12.93
C GLN A 179 14.87 13.76 -11.94
N GLN A 180 14.65 12.79 -11.07
CA GLN A 180 15.67 12.29 -10.15
C GLN A 180 16.87 11.67 -10.90
N GLN A 181 16.59 10.94 -11.97
CA GLN A 181 17.63 10.38 -12.83
C GLN A 181 18.42 11.50 -13.54
N SER A 182 17.74 12.55 -14.02
CA SER A 182 18.36 13.71 -14.66
C SER A 182 19.27 14.47 -13.70
N GLU A 183 18.80 14.75 -12.47
CA GLU A 183 19.64 15.40 -11.44
C GLU A 183 20.92 14.60 -11.14
N GLN A 184 20.82 13.28 -11.03
CA GLN A 184 21.98 12.42 -10.85
C GLN A 184 22.90 12.43 -12.08
N THR A 185 22.31 12.45 -13.26
CA THR A 185 23.02 12.49 -14.55
C THR A 185 23.76 13.83 -14.71
N ASP A 186 23.16 14.95 -14.31
CA ASP A 186 23.78 16.27 -14.38
C ASP A 186 25.00 16.37 -13.46
N VAL A 187 24.89 15.89 -12.22
CA VAL A 187 26.04 15.83 -11.30
C VAL A 187 27.16 14.96 -11.85
N GLU A 188 26.82 13.80 -12.43
CA GLU A 188 27.81 12.90 -13.04
C GLU A 188 28.42 13.52 -14.31
N ARG A 189 27.60 14.23 -15.11
CA ARG A 189 28.08 14.97 -16.29
C ARG A 189 29.09 16.04 -15.89
N GLU A 190 28.77 16.91 -14.92
CA GLU A 190 29.68 17.92 -14.42
C GLU A 190 31.00 17.32 -13.93
N ARG A 191 30.92 16.18 -13.24
CA ARG A 191 32.08 15.45 -12.76
C ARG A 191 32.95 14.94 -13.91
N LEU A 192 32.33 14.35 -14.93
CA LEU A 192 33.03 13.80 -16.10
C LEU A 192 33.60 14.91 -16.99
N GLU A 193 32.86 16.00 -17.21
CA GLU A 193 33.34 17.17 -17.94
C GLU A 193 34.56 17.80 -17.26
N TRP A 194 34.51 17.92 -15.93
CA TRP A 194 35.67 18.40 -15.18
C TRP A 194 36.87 17.46 -15.31
N GLN A 195 36.68 16.15 -15.23
CA GLN A 195 37.73 15.15 -15.42
C GLN A 195 38.28 15.19 -16.84
N LEU A 196 37.40 15.29 -17.84
CA LEU A 196 37.82 15.36 -19.26
C LEU A 196 38.65 16.62 -19.52
N ASN A 197 38.23 17.76 -18.99
CA ASN A 197 38.98 19.02 -19.14
C ASN A 197 40.39 18.93 -18.51
N GLU A 198 40.49 18.38 -17.31
CA GLU A 198 41.77 18.20 -16.62
C GLU A 198 42.71 17.23 -17.40
N LEU A 199 42.20 16.08 -17.84
CA LEU A 199 42.95 15.13 -18.63
C LEU A 199 43.33 15.68 -20.01
N ASN A 200 42.47 16.51 -20.61
CA ASN A 200 42.77 17.18 -21.87
C ASN A 200 43.88 18.24 -21.71
N GLN A 201 43.85 19.00 -20.60
CA GLN A 201 44.94 19.93 -20.30
C GLN A 201 46.26 19.23 -20.02
N LEU A 202 46.22 18.04 -19.44
CA LEU A 202 47.41 17.23 -19.22
C LEU A 202 48.00 16.70 -20.55
N ASN A 203 47.14 16.52 -21.57
CA ASN A 203 47.52 16.13 -22.94
C ASN A 203 48.51 14.98 -22.96
N THR A 204 48.05 13.82 -22.46
CA THR A 204 48.86 12.58 -22.37
C THR A 204 48.80 11.80 -23.68
N GLU A 205 49.95 11.26 -24.08
CA GLU A 205 50.09 10.40 -25.26
C GLU A 205 50.34 8.95 -24.84
N GLU A 206 49.93 8.00 -25.69
CA GLU A 206 50.19 6.58 -25.46
C GLU A 206 51.69 6.31 -25.50
N GLY A 207 52.23 5.64 -24.48
CA GLY A 207 53.67 5.33 -24.37
C GLY A 207 54.52 6.52 -23.87
N GLU A 208 53.95 7.68 -23.56
CA GLU A 208 54.65 8.86 -23.06
C GLU A 208 55.41 8.55 -21.76
N TRP A 209 54.80 7.87 -20.83
CA TRP A 209 55.41 7.56 -19.53
C TRP A 209 56.63 6.69 -19.68
N GLU A 210 56.58 5.60 -20.47
CA GLU A 210 57.67 4.69 -20.67
C GLU A 210 58.85 5.36 -21.43
N ALA A 211 58.53 6.26 -22.37
CA ALA A 211 59.54 7.04 -23.07
C ALA A 211 60.22 8.02 -22.13
N LEU A 212 59.41 8.69 -21.30
CA LEU A 212 59.88 9.67 -20.32
C LEU A 212 60.74 9.01 -19.24
N SER A 213 60.29 7.89 -18.68
CA SER A 213 61.03 7.11 -17.67
C SER A 213 62.38 6.64 -18.17
N ARG A 214 62.39 6.02 -19.37
CA ARG A 214 63.66 5.59 -19.97
C ARG A 214 64.66 6.76 -20.22
N SER A 215 64.12 7.89 -20.69
CA SER A 215 64.96 9.06 -20.95
C SER A 215 65.45 9.71 -19.66
N HIS A 216 64.62 9.79 -18.63
CA HIS A 216 64.99 10.29 -17.30
C HIS A 216 66.06 9.40 -16.68
N ASP A 217 65.94 8.08 -16.69
CA ASP A 217 66.92 7.15 -16.13
C ASP A 217 68.27 7.26 -16.84
N SER A 218 68.26 7.46 -18.15
CA SER A 218 69.46 7.69 -18.93
C SER A 218 70.16 9.01 -18.53
N LEU A 219 69.41 10.07 -18.38
CA LEU A 219 69.95 11.39 -17.99
C LEU A 219 70.39 11.44 -16.53
N ALA A 220 69.65 10.79 -15.64
CA ALA A 220 69.99 10.70 -14.21
C ALA A 220 71.30 9.90 -14.01
N ASN A 221 71.43 8.72 -14.70
CA ASN A 221 72.67 7.93 -14.68
C ASN A 221 73.84 8.75 -15.22
N ALA A 222 73.65 9.51 -16.30
CA ALA A 222 74.69 10.35 -16.88
C ALA A 222 75.07 11.48 -15.89
N ALA A 223 74.12 12.07 -15.16
CA ALA A 223 74.42 13.07 -14.15
C ALA A 223 75.27 12.52 -13.00
N GLU A 224 74.87 11.33 -12.48
CA GLU A 224 75.61 10.66 -11.40
C GLU A 224 77.04 10.32 -11.83
N LEU A 225 77.23 9.79 -13.11
CA LEU A 225 78.56 9.53 -13.68
C LEU A 225 79.40 10.80 -13.76
N LEU A 226 78.86 11.91 -14.21
CA LEU A 226 79.56 13.20 -14.26
C LEU A 226 79.96 13.72 -12.89
N GLU A 227 79.04 13.70 -11.93
CA GLU A 227 79.32 14.10 -10.55
C GLU A 227 80.46 13.29 -9.94
N ALA A 228 80.41 11.97 -10.10
CA ALA A 228 81.44 11.09 -9.63
C ALA A 228 82.77 11.36 -10.33
N ALA A 229 82.75 11.63 -11.66
CA ALA A 229 84.00 11.94 -12.44
C ALA A 229 84.60 13.30 -12.03
N TYR A 230 83.78 14.29 -11.81
CA TYR A 230 84.21 15.62 -11.28
C TYR A 230 84.80 15.49 -9.89
N GLU A 231 84.17 14.79 -8.97
CA GLU A 231 84.68 14.56 -7.63
C GLU A 231 86.02 13.79 -7.64
N ALA A 232 86.11 12.74 -8.44
CA ALA A 232 87.36 11.98 -8.62
C ALA A 232 88.43 12.86 -9.19
N GLN A 233 88.14 13.69 -10.21
CA GLN A 233 89.12 14.60 -10.84
C GLN A 233 89.63 15.67 -9.84
N GLU A 234 88.76 16.19 -8.93
CA GLU A 234 89.15 17.10 -7.89
C GLU A 234 90.12 16.42 -6.88
N TYR A 235 89.80 15.17 -6.46
CA TYR A 235 90.73 14.42 -5.60
C TYR A 235 92.07 14.12 -6.27
N VAL A 236 92.13 13.88 -7.60
CA VAL A 236 93.37 13.60 -8.31
C VAL A 236 94.16 14.86 -8.60
N SER A 237 93.56 15.93 -9.12
CA SER A 237 94.21 17.10 -9.71
C SER A 237 93.84 18.42 -9.10
N GLY A 238 92.96 18.48 -8.12
CA GLY A 238 92.62 19.69 -7.37
C GLY A 238 93.79 20.31 -6.61
N ASP A 239 93.59 21.53 -6.04
CA ASP A 239 94.63 22.28 -5.36
C ASP A 239 95.31 21.50 -4.23
N ASP A 240 94.55 20.73 -3.47
CA ASP A 240 94.99 19.81 -2.40
C ASP A 240 94.94 18.34 -2.82
N GLY A 241 94.84 18.05 -4.11
CA GLY A 241 94.69 16.69 -4.67
C GLY A 241 95.97 15.88 -4.62
N MET A 242 95.83 14.58 -4.93
CA MET A 242 96.98 13.62 -4.89
C MET A 242 98.19 14.09 -5.70
N LYS A 243 97.95 14.69 -6.85
CA LYS A 243 99.00 15.21 -7.69
C LYS A 243 99.80 16.35 -7.07
N SER A 244 99.06 17.31 -6.42
CA SER A 244 99.65 18.38 -5.69
C SER A 244 100.43 17.88 -4.48
N LEU A 245 99.95 16.91 -3.76
CA LEU A 245 100.63 16.26 -2.62
C LEU A 245 101.87 15.49 -3.07
N ALA A 246 101.82 14.69 -4.17
CA ALA A 246 102.95 13.98 -4.74
C ALA A 246 104.09 14.95 -5.11
N ARG A 247 103.77 16.02 -5.82
CA ARG A 247 104.74 17.07 -6.18
C ARG A 247 105.29 17.79 -4.97
N ARG A 248 104.51 17.98 -3.92
CA ARG A 248 104.97 18.58 -2.65
C ARG A 248 105.97 17.62 -1.93
N CYS A 249 105.66 16.35 -1.88
CA CYS A 249 106.57 15.35 -1.39
C CYS A 249 107.86 15.29 -2.20
N HIS A 250 107.75 15.22 -3.55
CA HIS A 250 108.88 15.25 -4.41
C HIS A 250 109.81 16.46 -4.14
N ARG A 251 109.29 17.67 -4.12
CA ARG A 251 110.08 18.88 -3.82
C ARG A 251 110.77 18.84 -2.45
N LEU A 252 110.17 18.28 -1.43
CA LEU A 252 110.72 18.14 -0.10
C LEU A 252 111.90 17.17 -0.12
N LEU A 253 111.78 16.01 -0.79
CA LEU A 253 112.83 15.00 -0.86
C LEU A 253 113.99 15.40 -1.85
N ASP A 254 113.65 16.05 -2.94
CA ASP A 254 114.61 16.54 -3.92
C ASP A 254 115.58 17.57 -3.30
N SER A 255 115.08 18.47 -2.47
CA SER A 255 115.87 19.45 -1.73
C SER A 255 116.88 18.79 -0.79
N LEU A 256 116.71 17.54 -0.40
CA LEU A 256 117.56 16.75 0.50
C LEU A 256 118.28 15.62 -0.19
N GLY A 257 118.05 15.37 -1.47
CA GLY A 257 118.63 14.27 -2.30
C GLY A 257 120.16 14.27 -2.33
N ASN A 258 120.84 15.41 -2.32
CA ASN A 258 122.27 15.55 -2.22
C ASN A 258 122.89 15.20 -0.87
N ILE A 259 122.01 15.16 0.19
CA ILE A 259 122.40 14.77 1.57
C ILE A 259 122.22 13.33 1.85
N GLU A 260 121.11 12.73 1.32
CA GLU A 260 120.74 11.31 1.52
C GLU A 260 120.42 10.62 0.14
N PRO A 261 121.40 9.94 -0.45
CA PRO A 261 121.20 9.29 -1.77
C PRO A 261 120.13 8.24 -1.87
N ARG A 262 119.68 7.69 -0.74
CA ARG A 262 118.57 6.71 -0.70
C ARG A 262 117.24 7.32 -1.06
N PHE A 263 117.11 8.67 -1.13
CA PHE A 263 115.88 9.31 -1.61
C PHE A 263 115.68 9.25 -3.12
N ALA A 264 116.76 8.85 -3.90
CA ALA A 264 116.65 8.76 -5.35
C ALA A 264 115.55 7.77 -5.82
N GLU A 265 115.48 6.60 -5.19
CA GLU A 265 114.47 5.61 -5.48
C GLU A 265 113.03 6.13 -5.15
N SER A 266 112.90 6.84 -4.06
CA SER A 266 111.62 7.47 -3.69
C SER A 266 111.19 8.60 -4.65
N LEU A 267 112.15 9.35 -5.18
CA LEU A 267 111.94 10.39 -6.19
C LEU A 267 111.45 9.80 -7.54
N GLU A 268 112.15 8.71 -8.04
CA GLU A 268 111.70 8.00 -9.21
C GLU A 268 110.27 7.43 -9.10
N MET A 269 109.94 6.87 -7.88
CA MET A 269 108.58 6.43 -7.62
C MET A 269 107.56 7.61 -7.63
N LEU A 270 107.93 8.76 -7.07
CA LEU A 270 107.07 9.96 -7.08
C LEU A 270 106.83 10.54 -8.48
N ASP A 271 107.86 10.47 -9.32
CA ASP A 271 107.76 10.86 -10.74
C ASP A 271 106.82 9.91 -11.50
N SER A 272 106.92 8.58 -11.23
CA SER A 272 106.00 7.58 -11.79
C SER A 272 104.55 7.87 -11.32
N ILE A 273 104.39 8.13 -10.04
CA ILE A 273 103.02 8.47 -9.45
C ILE A 273 102.45 9.73 -10.10
N ASP A 274 103.28 10.81 -10.30
CA ASP A 274 102.76 12.04 -10.93
C ASP A 274 102.36 11.82 -12.40
N ALA A 275 103.15 10.92 -13.15
CA ALA A 275 102.76 10.54 -14.48
C ALA A 275 101.50 9.71 -14.54
N GLU A 276 101.33 8.71 -13.65
CA GLU A 276 100.11 7.90 -13.54
C GLU A 276 98.88 8.75 -13.13
N LEU A 277 99.05 9.63 -12.16
CA LEU A 277 98.00 10.56 -11.77
C LEU A 277 97.62 11.54 -12.90
N SER A 278 98.54 11.91 -13.74
CA SER A 278 98.32 12.76 -14.92
C SER A 278 97.46 11.99 -15.96
N GLU A 279 97.76 10.71 -16.18
CA GLU A 279 96.95 9.85 -17.06
C GLU A 279 95.54 9.63 -16.52
N ILE A 280 95.39 9.37 -15.21
CA ILE A 280 94.08 9.24 -14.58
C ILE A 280 93.30 10.51 -14.77
N SER A 281 93.90 11.70 -14.52
CA SER A 281 93.27 12.98 -14.72
C SER A 281 92.80 13.23 -16.15
N HIS A 282 93.59 12.79 -17.11
CA HIS A 282 93.26 12.87 -18.56
C HIS A 282 92.10 11.95 -18.91
N LEU A 283 92.13 10.70 -18.42
CA LEU A 283 91.04 9.74 -18.63
C LEU A 283 89.69 10.24 -18.01
N LEU A 284 89.72 10.80 -16.78
CA LEU A 284 88.56 11.39 -16.16
C LEU A 284 88.05 12.63 -16.95
N GLY A 285 88.98 13.46 -17.45
CA GLY A 285 88.66 14.58 -18.33
C GLY A 285 87.89 14.13 -19.58
N ASN A 286 88.42 13.04 -20.25
CA ASN A 286 87.75 12.51 -21.41
C ASN A 286 86.30 12.01 -21.11
N VAL A 287 86.09 11.43 -19.95
CA VAL A 287 84.75 11.02 -19.53
C VAL A 287 83.86 12.25 -19.35
N ILE A 288 84.34 13.28 -18.64
CA ILE A 288 83.64 14.53 -18.42
C ILE A 288 83.26 15.21 -19.73
N ASP A 289 84.21 15.26 -20.69
CA ASP A 289 84.00 15.93 -21.99
C ASP A 289 83.08 15.09 -22.93
N SER A 290 82.99 13.78 -22.74
CA SER A 290 82.17 12.88 -23.59
C SER A 290 80.74 12.78 -23.18
N VAL A 291 80.37 13.14 -21.95
CA VAL A 291 79.01 13.08 -21.43
C VAL A 291 78.35 14.46 -21.50
N GLU A 292 77.53 14.65 -22.55
CA GLU A 292 76.70 15.88 -22.65
C GLU A 292 75.41 15.72 -21.82
N ILE A 293 75.28 16.50 -20.76
CA ILE A 293 74.03 16.60 -20.00
C ILE A 293 73.46 18.03 -20.14
N ASN A 294 72.20 18.09 -20.52
CA ASN A 294 71.40 19.32 -20.43
C ASN A 294 70.61 19.33 -19.12
N PRO A 295 71.01 20.06 -18.05
CA PRO A 295 70.33 20.08 -16.78
C PRO A 295 68.87 20.61 -16.88
N ASN A 296 68.58 21.47 -17.86
CA ASN A 296 67.24 21.98 -18.10
C ASN A 296 66.33 20.87 -18.68
N GLU A 297 66.90 19.94 -19.47
CA GLU A 297 66.13 18.85 -20.02
C GLU A 297 65.78 17.83 -18.95
N LEU A 298 66.68 17.46 -18.05
CA LEU A 298 66.40 16.59 -16.91
C LEU A 298 65.30 17.20 -16.01
N ALA A 299 65.43 18.47 -15.62
CA ALA A 299 64.43 19.15 -14.80
C ALA A 299 63.06 19.24 -15.50
N ALA A 300 63.01 19.42 -16.81
CA ALA A 300 61.76 19.42 -17.56
C ALA A 300 61.07 18.05 -17.56
N LYS A 301 61.86 16.96 -17.68
CA LYS A 301 61.35 15.57 -17.64
C LYS A 301 60.87 15.21 -16.24
N GLU A 302 61.62 15.55 -15.21
CA GLU A 302 61.17 15.36 -13.81
C GLU A 302 59.86 16.10 -13.52
N LYS A 303 59.72 17.36 -13.93
CA LYS A 303 58.48 18.11 -13.80
C LYS A 303 57.32 17.41 -14.51
N ARG A 304 57.53 16.98 -15.76
CA ARG A 304 56.50 16.26 -16.53
C ARG A 304 56.08 14.93 -15.87
N MET A 305 57.08 14.17 -15.38
CA MET A 305 56.81 12.96 -14.62
C MET A 305 55.97 13.22 -13.35
N GLN A 306 56.29 14.29 -12.60
CA GLN A 306 55.53 14.70 -11.43
C GLN A 306 54.10 15.08 -11.78
N GLU A 307 53.84 15.77 -12.90
CA GLU A 307 52.51 16.11 -13.40
C GLU A 307 51.69 14.84 -13.69
N LEU A 308 52.27 13.87 -14.43
CA LEU A 308 51.63 12.61 -14.75
C LEU A 308 51.37 11.74 -13.51
N MET A 309 52.35 11.62 -12.60
CA MET A 309 52.17 10.89 -11.33
C MET A 309 51.11 11.52 -10.43
N SER A 310 51.05 12.86 -10.39
CA SER A 310 50.03 13.56 -9.61
C SER A 310 48.63 13.27 -10.14
N ALA A 311 48.44 13.31 -11.44
CA ALA A 311 47.17 12.95 -12.07
C ALA A 311 46.83 11.46 -11.86
N ALA A 312 47.78 10.55 -12.05
CA ALA A 312 47.61 9.10 -11.83
C ALA A 312 47.17 8.79 -10.40
N ARG A 313 47.79 9.40 -9.37
CA ARG A 313 47.42 9.25 -7.96
C ARG A 313 45.98 9.75 -7.69
N LYS A 314 45.60 10.89 -8.30
CA LYS A 314 44.27 11.44 -8.16
C LYS A 314 43.19 10.50 -8.71
N TYR A 315 43.45 9.88 -9.85
CA TYR A 315 42.54 8.93 -10.48
C TYR A 315 42.72 7.49 -9.99
N ARG A 316 43.69 7.22 -9.10
CA ARG A 316 44.04 5.89 -8.55
C ARG A 316 44.34 4.86 -9.63
N ILE A 317 45.12 5.25 -10.60
CA ILE A 317 45.60 4.45 -11.70
C ILE A 317 47.12 4.58 -11.85
N GLU A 318 47.75 3.76 -12.67
CA GLU A 318 49.16 3.91 -13.04
C GLU A 318 49.28 4.99 -14.12
N PRO A 319 50.44 5.71 -14.21
CA PRO A 319 50.65 6.77 -15.20
C PRO A 319 50.44 6.34 -16.65
N GLU A 320 50.78 5.11 -16.99
CA GLU A 320 50.59 4.50 -18.32
C GLU A 320 49.12 4.43 -18.73
N GLN A 321 48.21 4.34 -17.77
CA GLN A 321 46.75 4.21 -17.98
C GLN A 321 46.05 5.56 -18.17
N LEU A 322 46.73 6.70 -18.06
CA LEU A 322 46.13 8.03 -18.21
C LEU A 322 45.46 8.23 -19.59
N PRO A 323 46.04 7.82 -20.74
CA PRO A 323 45.39 7.94 -22.03
C PRO A 323 44.11 7.09 -22.14
N GLU A 324 44.16 5.86 -21.62
CA GLU A 324 42.97 4.99 -21.54
C GLU A 324 41.87 5.61 -20.69
N LYS A 325 42.22 6.21 -19.55
CA LYS A 325 41.26 6.92 -18.67
C LYS A 325 40.61 8.09 -19.38
N TYR A 326 41.34 8.87 -20.18
CA TYR A 326 40.78 9.94 -20.99
C TYR A 326 39.71 9.41 -21.96
N LEU A 327 39.98 8.35 -22.69
CA LEU A 327 39.04 7.73 -23.62
C LEU A 327 37.79 7.18 -22.88
N ALA A 328 37.99 6.55 -21.72
CA ALA A 328 36.90 6.03 -20.93
C ALA A 328 35.96 7.14 -20.39
N VAL A 329 36.52 8.27 -19.95
CA VAL A 329 35.74 9.43 -19.52
C VAL A 329 34.97 10.05 -20.68
N GLN A 330 35.60 10.14 -21.86
CA GLN A 330 34.95 10.65 -23.07
C GLN A 330 33.78 9.75 -23.52
N ALA A 331 33.97 8.41 -23.51
CA ALA A 331 32.90 7.47 -23.82
C ALA A 331 31.74 7.55 -22.81
N ALA A 332 32.05 7.60 -21.51
CA ALA A 332 31.04 7.73 -20.46
C ALA A 332 30.20 9.04 -20.58
N LEU A 333 30.83 10.14 -21.01
CA LEU A 333 30.12 11.38 -21.24
C LEU A 333 29.15 11.28 -22.44
N GLN A 334 29.56 10.60 -23.52
CA GLN A 334 28.69 10.35 -24.67
C GLN A 334 27.49 9.47 -24.33
N ASP A 335 27.68 8.46 -23.49
CA ASP A 335 26.59 7.57 -23.04
C ASP A 335 25.53 8.31 -22.17
N LEU A 336 25.92 9.36 -21.46
CA LEU A 336 25.00 10.17 -20.65
C LEU A 336 24.11 11.12 -21.46
N GLU A 337 24.38 11.36 -22.73
CA GLU A 337 23.57 12.27 -23.58
C GLU A 337 22.25 11.65 -24.01
N ALA A 338 21.98 10.35 -23.76
CA ALA A 338 20.72 9.66 -24.05
C ALA A 338 19.67 9.83 -22.94
N ALA A 339 19.51 11.02 -22.37
CA ALA A 339 18.56 11.30 -21.27
C ALA A 339 17.10 11.25 -21.72
N ALA A 340 16.19 10.84 -20.80
CA ALA A 340 14.74 10.82 -21.01
C ALA A 340 14.20 12.21 -21.42
N ASP A 341 13.28 12.24 -22.38
CA ASP A 341 12.58 13.46 -22.81
C ASP A 341 11.61 13.92 -21.71
N ILE A 342 12.09 14.73 -20.78
CA ILE A 342 11.32 15.29 -19.65
C ILE A 342 10.13 16.09 -20.18
N ASP A 343 10.29 16.86 -21.25
CA ASP A 343 9.22 17.65 -21.85
C ASP A 343 8.06 16.79 -22.36
N ALA A 344 8.35 15.61 -22.91
CA ALA A 344 7.32 14.65 -23.31
C ALA A 344 6.59 14.06 -22.09
N LEU A 345 7.32 13.76 -21.00
CA LEU A 345 6.73 13.27 -19.76
C LEU A 345 5.87 14.33 -19.07
N GLU A 346 6.28 15.59 -19.04
CA GLU A 346 5.46 16.69 -18.52
C GLU A 346 4.14 16.86 -19.30
N LYS A 347 4.21 16.78 -20.62
CA LYS A 347 3.00 16.80 -21.48
C LYS A 347 2.10 15.60 -21.20
N ALA A 348 2.67 14.42 -20.99
CA ALA A 348 1.92 13.22 -20.65
C ALA A 348 1.20 13.35 -19.28
N VAL A 349 1.87 13.93 -18.27
CA VAL A 349 1.26 14.23 -16.96
C VAL A 349 0.10 15.22 -17.11
N ALA A 350 0.31 16.31 -17.82
CA ALA A 350 -0.71 17.35 -18.02
C ALA A 350 -1.94 16.80 -18.76
N GLU A 351 -1.74 15.94 -19.76
CA GLU A 351 -2.83 15.30 -20.51
C GLU A 351 -3.59 14.30 -19.64
N ALA A 352 -2.90 13.45 -18.89
CA ALA A 352 -3.52 12.49 -17.98
C ALA A 352 -4.31 13.19 -16.86
N GLU A 353 -3.77 14.29 -16.30
CA GLU A 353 -4.48 15.11 -15.32
C GLU A 353 -5.74 15.72 -15.90
N ARG A 354 -5.67 16.25 -17.10
CA ARG A 354 -6.82 16.83 -17.80
C ARG A 354 -7.93 15.81 -17.99
N GLN A 355 -7.59 14.60 -18.42
CA GLN A 355 -8.55 13.50 -18.61
C GLN A 355 -9.19 13.09 -17.27
N TYR A 356 -8.39 12.93 -16.23
CA TYR A 356 -8.90 12.66 -14.90
C TYR A 356 -9.86 13.75 -14.41
N ARG A 357 -9.45 15.02 -14.47
CA ARG A 357 -10.28 16.15 -14.00
C ARG A 357 -11.59 16.25 -14.77
N HIS A 358 -11.57 15.99 -16.07
CA HIS A 358 -12.78 16.00 -16.90
C HIS A 358 -13.78 14.93 -16.46
N THR A 359 -13.34 13.67 -16.31
CA THR A 359 -14.22 12.57 -15.87
C THR A 359 -14.68 12.75 -14.42
N ALA A 360 -13.80 13.20 -13.54
CA ALA A 360 -14.13 13.46 -12.13
C ALA A 360 -15.17 14.58 -11.99
N GLN A 361 -15.11 15.66 -12.78
CA GLN A 361 -16.12 16.71 -12.78
C GLN A 361 -17.48 16.22 -13.29
N GLN A 362 -17.50 15.38 -14.31
CA GLN A 362 -18.74 14.76 -14.79
C GLN A 362 -19.35 13.86 -13.71
N LEU A 363 -18.52 13.09 -13.00
CA LEU A 363 -18.92 12.23 -11.88
C LEU A 363 -19.52 13.07 -10.75
N SER A 364 -18.86 14.16 -10.34
CA SER A 364 -19.35 15.10 -9.33
C SER A 364 -20.70 15.70 -9.69
N ALA A 365 -20.90 16.09 -10.95
CA ALA A 365 -22.18 16.64 -11.43
C ALA A 365 -23.31 15.60 -11.39
N ALA A 366 -23.03 14.34 -11.77
CA ALA A 366 -23.99 13.24 -11.70
C ALA A 366 -24.38 12.95 -10.24
N ARG A 367 -23.38 12.86 -9.35
CA ARG A 367 -23.58 12.66 -7.91
C ARG A 367 -24.40 13.77 -7.26
N ALA A 368 -24.10 15.02 -7.59
CA ALA A 368 -24.83 16.18 -7.02
C ALA A 368 -26.33 16.12 -7.37
N LYS A 369 -26.67 15.80 -8.61
CA LYS A 369 -28.06 15.64 -9.03
C LYS A 369 -28.73 14.47 -8.30
N ALA A 370 -28.09 13.32 -8.29
CA ALA A 370 -28.61 12.12 -7.62
C ALA A 370 -28.75 12.30 -6.12
N ALA A 371 -27.81 13.00 -5.47
CA ALA A 371 -27.85 13.29 -4.05
C ALA A 371 -29.11 14.08 -3.64
N CYS A 372 -29.51 15.08 -4.43
CA CYS A 372 -30.74 15.83 -4.19
C CYS A 372 -31.98 14.90 -4.28
N THR A 373 -32.10 14.15 -5.38
CA THR A 373 -33.25 13.25 -5.60
C THR A 373 -33.35 12.18 -4.51
N LEU A 374 -32.23 11.50 -4.23
CA LEU A 374 -32.19 10.46 -3.19
C LEU A 374 -32.51 11.03 -1.80
N ALA A 375 -32.04 12.24 -1.49
CA ALA A 375 -32.31 12.89 -0.24
C ALA A 375 -33.80 13.25 -0.07
N GLU A 376 -34.43 13.74 -1.12
CA GLU A 376 -35.86 14.08 -1.13
C GLU A 376 -36.75 12.83 -0.98
N GLU A 377 -36.49 11.78 -1.78
CA GLU A 377 -37.24 10.53 -1.73
C GLU A 377 -37.08 9.83 -0.36
N THR A 378 -35.85 9.72 0.13
CA THR A 378 -35.58 9.14 1.45
C THR A 378 -36.27 9.94 2.56
N THR A 379 -36.21 11.27 2.52
CA THR A 379 -36.93 12.13 3.49
C THR A 379 -38.42 11.86 3.47
N ALA A 380 -39.06 11.76 2.29
CA ALA A 380 -40.47 11.46 2.16
C ALA A 380 -40.84 10.11 2.77
N HIS A 381 -40.03 9.07 2.56
CA HIS A 381 -40.23 7.75 3.18
C HIS A 381 -40.03 7.78 4.70
N MET A 382 -39.01 8.45 5.22
CA MET A 382 -38.77 8.61 6.66
C MET A 382 -39.97 9.27 7.36
N GLN A 383 -40.57 10.28 6.72
CA GLN A 383 -41.76 10.98 7.29
C GLN A 383 -42.98 10.08 7.41
N GLN A 384 -43.12 9.05 6.54
CA GLN A 384 -44.18 8.04 6.66
C GLN A 384 -43.89 7.03 7.79
N LEU A 385 -42.65 6.86 8.20
CA LEU A 385 -42.20 5.92 9.24
C LEU A 385 -42.08 6.56 10.62
N ALA A 386 -43.02 7.42 11.01
CA ALA A 386 -43.11 8.19 12.28
C ALA A 386 -41.98 9.22 12.50
N MET A 387 -41.27 9.59 11.50
CA MET A 387 -40.20 10.60 11.57
C MET A 387 -40.64 11.89 10.88
N LYS A 388 -41.82 12.44 11.22
CA LYS A 388 -42.49 13.55 10.52
C LYS A 388 -41.65 14.79 10.29
N SER A 389 -40.66 15.04 11.15
CA SER A 389 -39.78 16.22 11.07
C SER A 389 -38.36 15.87 10.59
N ALA A 390 -38.13 14.61 10.28
CA ALA A 390 -36.81 14.17 9.85
C ALA A 390 -36.46 14.73 8.48
N LYS A 391 -35.18 14.98 8.29
CA LYS A 391 -34.57 15.38 7.02
C LYS A 391 -33.33 14.53 6.80
N PHE A 392 -33.26 13.97 5.62
CA PHE A 392 -32.07 13.28 5.12
C PHE A 392 -31.32 14.19 4.15
N HIS A 393 -30.02 14.16 4.16
CA HIS A 393 -29.16 14.96 3.30
C HIS A 393 -27.92 14.17 2.92
N ILE A 394 -27.44 14.36 1.70
CA ILE A 394 -26.20 13.81 1.22
C ILE A 394 -25.26 14.97 0.94
N GLU A 395 -24.21 15.06 1.72
CA GLU A 395 -23.19 16.09 1.57
C GLU A 395 -22.03 15.58 0.71
N LEU A 396 -21.66 16.40 -0.27
CA LEU A 396 -20.51 16.18 -1.17
C LEU A 396 -19.40 17.12 -0.71
N LEU A 397 -18.49 16.63 0.13
CA LEU A 397 -17.41 17.41 0.73
C LEU A 397 -16.21 17.42 -0.23
N PRO A 398 -15.76 18.58 -0.72
CA PRO A 398 -14.60 18.66 -1.57
C PRO A 398 -13.37 18.04 -0.91
N SER A 399 -12.60 17.26 -1.67
CA SER A 399 -11.38 16.60 -1.22
C SER A 399 -10.25 16.75 -2.21
N GLN A 400 -9.04 16.36 -1.81
CA GLN A 400 -7.95 16.16 -2.75
C GLN A 400 -8.34 15.08 -3.78
N PRO A 401 -7.83 15.18 -5.01
CA PRO A 401 -8.07 14.17 -6.04
C PRO A 401 -7.74 12.76 -5.56
N THR A 402 -8.67 11.83 -5.79
CA THR A 402 -8.52 10.41 -5.46
C THR A 402 -8.99 9.54 -6.63
N GLU A 403 -8.76 8.24 -6.56
CA GLU A 403 -9.33 7.29 -7.54
C GLU A 403 -10.86 7.25 -7.52
N HIS A 404 -11.48 7.91 -6.54
CA HIS A 404 -12.94 7.97 -6.37
C HIS A 404 -13.55 9.32 -6.75
N GLY A 405 -12.76 10.27 -7.24
CA GLY A 405 -13.20 11.60 -7.65
C GLY A 405 -12.67 12.72 -6.77
N LEU A 406 -13.41 13.82 -6.70
CA LEU A 406 -13.00 15.09 -6.09
C LEU A 406 -13.70 15.39 -4.76
N GLU A 407 -14.56 14.48 -4.26
CA GLU A 407 -15.35 14.68 -3.05
C GLU A 407 -15.43 13.42 -2.18
N HIS A 408 -15.60 13.62 -0.87
CA HIS A 408 -16.09 12.63 0.06
C HIS A 408 -17.62 12.73 0.17
N ILE A 409 -18.28 11.57 0.18
CA ILE A 409 -19.75 11.48 0.26
C ILE A 409 -20.13 11.13 1.68
N GLN A 410 -20.97 11.96 2.29
CA GLN A 410 -21.43 11.76 3.65
C GLN A 410 -22.95 11.83 3.75
N TYR A 411 -23.58 10.76 4.20
CA TYR A 411 -25.00 10.71 4.49
C TYR A 411 -25.26 11.30 5.87
N GLN A 412 -26.14 12.29 5.91
CA GLN A 412 -26.48 13.03 7.12
C GLN A 412 -27.98 13.00 7.38
N VAL A 413 -28.35 13.09 8.63
CA VAL A 413 -29.76 13.13 9.06
C VAL A 413 -29.98 14.12 10.19
N ALA A 414 -31.10 14.78 10.15
CA ALA A 414 -31.72 15.48 11.29
C ALA A 414 -33.01 14.73 11.65
N ALA A 415 -32.99 13.95 12.73
CA ALA A 415 -34.10 13.08 13.11
C ALA A 415 -35.31 13.87 13.62
N ASN A 416 -35.12 15.02 14.28
CA ASN A 416 -36.16 15.79 14.95
C ASN A 416 -36.17 17.28 14.52
N LYS A 417 -37.29 17.95 14.73
CA LYS A 417 -37.42 19.38 14.42
C LYS A 417 -36.42 20.20 15.24
N GLY A 418 -35.58 20.97 14.54
CA GLY A 418 -34.54 21.80 15.17
C GLY A 418 -33.23 21.08 15.45
N SER A 419 -33.14 19.80 15.20
CA SER A 419 -31.87 19.06 15.23
C SER A 419 -30.94 19.49 14.08
N ARG A 420 -29.63 19.50 14.34
CA ARG A 420 -28.63 19.71 13.30
C ARG A 420 -28.47 18.44 12.48
N LEU A 421 -28.13 18.59 11.19
CA LEU A 421 -27.68 17.49 10.37
C LEU A 421 -26.42 16.89 10.98
N GLN A 422 -26.39 15.58 11.09
CA GLN A 422 -25.24 14.83 11.61
C GLN A 422 -25.07 13.51 10.83
N PRO A 423 -23.85 13.01 10.72
CA PRO A 423 -23.58 11.74 10.06
C PRO A 423 -24.39 10.58 10.64
N LEU A 424 -24.78 9.60 9.82
CA LEU A 424 -25.59 8.44 10.23
C LEU A 424 -25.01 7.71 11.44
N ASN A 425 -23.71 7.57 11.53
CA ASN A 425 -23.01 6.89 12.64
C ASN A 425 -23.12 7.64 13.99
N LYS A 426 -23.66 8.85 14.02
CA LYS A 426 -23.90 9.63 15.24
C LYS A 426 -25.35 9.62 15.69
N VAL A 427 -26.22 8.89 15.00
CA VAL A 427 -27.61 8.71 15.41
C VAL A 427 -27.66 7.85 16.68
N ALA A 428 -28.26 8.40 17.76
CA ALA A 428 -28.20 7.78 19.09
C ALA A 428 -29.22 6.64 19.28
N SER A 429 -30.31 6.60 18.49
CA SER A 429 -31.42 5.64 18.65
C SER A 429 -31.32 4.52 17.61
N GLY A 430 -31.24 3.25 18.07
CA GLY A 430 -31.25 2.08 17.21
C GLY A 430 -32.49 1.99 16.33
N GLY A 431 -33.68 2.23 16.90
CA GLY A 431 -34.93 2.21 16.15
C GLY A 431 -35.05 3.35 15.12
N GLU A 432 -34.54 4.56 15.42
CA GLU A 432 -34.47 5.63 14.42
C GLU A 432 -33.51 5.25 13.30
N LEU A 433 -32.31 4.74 13.62
CA LEU A 433 -31.33 4.33 12.64
C LEU A 433 -31.86 3.20 11.76
N ALA A 434 -32.54 2.19 12.32
CA ALA A 434 -33.15 1.11 11.56
C ALA A 434 -34.22 1.63 10.57
N ARG A 435 -35.06 2.60 10.97
CA ARG A 435 -36.08 3.22 10.09
C ARG A 435 -35.45 4.10 9.01
N ILE A 436 -34.36 4.83 9.32
CA ILE A 436 -33.62 5.60 8.34
C ILE A 436 -33.03 4.63 7.30
N SER A 437 -32.37 3.57 7.77
CA SER A 437 -31.80 2.53 6.89
C SER A 437 -32.89 1.87 6.03
N LEU A 438 -34.03 1.52 6.62
CA LEU A 438 -35.17 0.99 5.88
C LEU A 438 -35.64 1.97 4.78
N SER A 439 -35.73 3.28 5.10
CA SER A 439 -36.13 4.30 4.11
C SER A 439 -35.14 4.38 2.94
N ILE A 440 -33.85 4.35 3.24
CA ILE A 440 -32.80 4.34 2.21
C ILE A 440 -32.91 3.07 1.37
N GLN A 441 -33.01 1.90 1.99
CA GLN A 441 -33.08 0.61 1.30
C GLN A 441 -34.33 0.47 0.41
N VAL A 442 -35.49 0.99 0.84
CA VAL A 442 -36.70 1.00 0.01
C VAL A 442 -36.51 1.84 -1.24
N VAL A 443 -35.96 3.06 -1.11
CA VAL A 443 -35.72 3.97 -2.23
C VAL A 443 -34.66 3.41 -3.18
N THR A 444 -33.64 2.75 -2.64
CA THR A 444 -32.51 2.23 -3.41
C THR A 444 -32.61 0.73 -3.73
N SER A 445 -33.76 0.10 -3.48
CA SER A 445 -33.94 -1.37 -3.56
C SER A 445 -33.56 -1.99 -4.90
N GLN A 446 -33.65 -1.25 -5.99
CA GLN A 446 -33.23 -1.75 -7.32
C GLN A 446 -31.74 -1.54 -7.64
N TYR A 447 -31.00 -0.88 -6.74
CA TYR A 447 -29.58 -0.57 -6.90
C TYR A 447 -28.73 -1.23 -5.82
N THR A 448 -29.37 -1.78 -4.76
CA THR A 448 -28.68 -2.50 -3.68
C THR A 448 -28.28 -3.88 -4.17
N GLN A 449 -26.99 -4.21 -4.03
CA GLN A 449 -26.44 -5.51 -4.45
C GLN A 449 -26.49 -6.56 -3.34
N VAL A 450 -26.73 -6.18 -2.08
CA VAL A 450 -26.77 -7.11 -0.95
C VAL A 450 -28.07 -7.91 -0.98
N PRO A 451 -28.00 -9.25 -1.11
CA PRO A 451 -29.22 -10.07 -1.29
C PRO A 451 -30.04 -10.25 -0.01
N THR A 452 -29.41 -10.19 1.18
CA THR A 452 -30.08 -10.44 2.46
C THR A 452 -30.00 -9.22 3.38
N LEU A 453 -31.16 -8.72 3.79
CA LEU A 453 -31.30 -7.55 4.68
C LEU A 453 -31.98 -7.99 5.99
N ILE A 454 -31.39 -7.61 7.12
CA ILE A 454 -31.90 -7.97 8.44
C ILE A 454 -32.19 -6.69 9.22
N PHE A 455 -33.41 -6.57 9.74
CA PHE A 455 -33.83 -5.42 10.51
C PHE A 455 -34.15 -5.81 11.96
N ASP A 456 -33.44 -5.19 12.90
CA ASP A 456 -33.73 -5.30 14.33
C ASP A 456 -34.21 -3.95 14.88
N GLU A 457 -35.08 -3.98 15.86
CA GLU A 457 -35.60 -2.79 16.54
C GLU A 457 -36.31 -1.74 15.62
N VAL A 458 -36.62 -2.12 14.37
CA VAL A 458 -37.26 -1.19 13.41
C VAL A 458 -38.64 -0.66 13.91
N ASP A 459 -39.29 -1.44 14.77
CA ASP A 459 -40.57 -1.17 15.37
C ASP A 459 -40.49 -0.56 16.79
N THR A 460 -39.30 -0.25 17.27
CA THR A 460 -39.10 0.36 18.60
C THR A 460 -39.67 1.78 18.66
N GLY A 461 -40.54 2.03 19.64
CA GLY A 461 -41.14 3.33 19.88
C GLY A 461 -42.26 3.73 18.90
N ILE A 462 -42.80 2.81 18.14
CA ILE A 462 -43.93 3.02 17.23
C ILE A 462 -45.08 2.07 17.57
N GLY A 463 -46.25 2.30 16.97
CA GLY A 463 -47.44 1.45 17.12
C GLY A 463 -48.55 1.86 16.16
N GLY A 464 -49.67 1.12 16.19
CA GLY A 464 -50.84 1.40 15.36
C GLY A 464 -50.54 1.48 13.86
N GLY A 465 -51.05 2.49 13.19
CA GLY A 465 -50.90 2.65 11.72
C GLY A 465 -49.47 2.84 11.24
N VAL A 466 -48.55 3.36 12.08
CA VAL A 466 -47.15 3.50 11.73
C VAL A 466 -46.49 2.13 11.66
N ALA A 467 -46.78 1.21 12.60
CA ALA A 467 -46.27 -0.14 12.59
C ALA A 467 -46.69 -0.93 11.32
N GLU A 468 -47.92 -0.68 10.88
CA GLU A 468 -48.43 -1.24 9.61
C GLU A 468 -47.64 -0.68 8.39
N THR A 469 -47.37 0.64 8.40
CA THR A 469 -46.55 1.26 7.33
C THR A 469 -45.13 0.68 7.27
N VAL A 470 -44.49 0.46 8.43
CA VAL A 470 -43.19 -0.20 8.52
C VAL A 470 -43.28 -1.63 7.99
N GLY A 471 -44.29 -2.40 8.38
CA GLY A 471 -44.52 -3.76 7.90
C GLY A 471 -44.65 -3.82 6.36
N LYS A 472 -45.45 -2.89 5.79
CA LYS A 472 -45.63 -2.79 4.33
C LYS A 472 -44.33 -2.39 3.60
N ALA A 473 -43.51 -1.52 4.21
CA ALA A 473 -42.21 -1.16 3.64
C ALA A 473 -41.25 -2.35 3.60
N LEU A 474 -41.22 -3.14 4.69
CA LEU A 474 -40.43 -4.39 4.74
C LEU A 474 -40.94 -5.44 3.73
N GLN A 475 -42.25 -5.59 3.59
CA GLN A 475 -42.89 -6.46 2.62
C GLN A 475 -42.54 -6.05 1.16
N LEU A 476 -42.58 -4.74 0.87
CA LEU A 476 -42.18 -4.22 -0.44
C LEU A 476 -40.69 -4.52 -0.74
N LEU A 477 -39.83 -4.35 0.25
CA LEU A 477 -38.41 -4.65 0.14
C LEU A 477 -38.18 -6.17 -0.05
N GLY A 478 -38.99 -7.01 0.61
CA GLY A 478 -38.96 -8.47 0.48
C GLY A 478 -39.24 -9.03 -0.91
N ARG A 479 -39.85 -8.21 -1.80
CA ARG A 479 -40.06 -8.62 -3.20
C ARG A 479 -38.79 -8.71 -4.02
N LYS A 480 -37.76 -7.98 -3.62
CA LYS A 480 -36.46 -7.90 -4.34
C LYS A 480 -35.31 -8.50 -3.55
N HIS A 481 -35.43 -8.51 -2.24
CA HIS A 481 -34.40 -8.97 -1.34
C HIS A 481 -34.97 -10.03 -0.39
N GLN A 482 -34.11 -10.86 0.15
CA GLN A 482 -34.45 -11.64 1.31
C GLN A 482 -34.42 -10.73 2.54
N VAL A 483 -35.57 -10.54 3.19
CA VAL A 483 -35.70 -9.64 4.33
C VAL A 483 -36.06 -10.47 5.58
N LEU A 484 -35.29 -10.29 6.66
CA LEU A 484 -35.62 -10.81 7.99
C LEU A 484 -35.86 -9.63 8.93
N ALA A 485 -37.02 -9.56 9.59
CA ALA A 485 -37.25 -8.56 10.62
C ALA A 485 -37.62 -9.20 11.95
N ILE A 486 -36.95 -8.71 13.01
CA ILE A 486 -37.31 -9.05 14.39
C ILE A 486 -38.31 -8.03 14.89
N THR A 487 -39.49 -8.52 15.31
CA THR A 487 -40.58 -7.62 15.73
C THR A 487 -41.28 -8.12 16.99
N HIS A 488 -41.82 -7.17 17.74
CA HIS A 488 -42.72 -7.43 18.84
C HIS A 488 -44.14 -6.87 18.56
N LEU A 489 -44.34 -6.24 17.39
CA LEU A 489 -45.62 -5.66 17.00
C LEU A 489 -46.39 -6.57 16.04
N PRO A 490 -47.65 -6.93 16.34
CA PRO A 490 -48.48 -7.77 15.50
C PRO A 490 -48.73 -7.18 14.12
N GLN A 491 -48.78 -5.82 13.99
CA GLN A 491 -48.96 -5.13 12.72
C GLN A 491 -47.82 -5.39 11.74
N VAL A 492 -46.58 -5.42 12.25
CA VAL A 492 -45.39 -5.74 11.43
C VAL A 492 -45.38 -7.23 11.12
N ALA A 493 -45.65 -8.09 12.11
CA ALA A 493 -45.65 -9.53 11.98
C ALA A 493 -46.69 -10.04 10.98
N ALA A 494 -47.84 -9.41 10.88
CA ALA A 494 -48.89 -9.75 9.93
C ALA A 494 -48.50 -9.49 8.46
N CYS A 495 -47.52 -8.61 8.19
CA CYS A 495 -47.00 -8.31 6.84
C CYS A 495 -45.97 -9.31 6.33
N GLY A 496 -45.44 -10.19 7.19
CA GLY A 496 -44.46 -11.20 6.79
C GLY A 496 -45.09 -12.28 5.88
N GLU A 497 -44.35 -12.72 4.88
CA GLU A 497 -44.70 -13.90 4.06
C GLU A 497 -44.46 -15.17 4.85
N HIS A 498 -43.33 -15.22 5.56
CA HIS A 498 -42.95 -16.30 6.46
C HIS A 498 -42.90 -15.79 7.90
N HIS A 499 -43.29 -16.65 8.84
CA HIS A 499 -43.32 -16.28 10.23
C HIS A 499 -42.66 -17.36 11.09
N TRP A 500 -41.66 -16.95 11.84
CA TRP A 500 -40.95 -17.81 12.79
C TRP A 500 -41.18 -17.31 14.21
N GLN A 501 -41.45 -18.26 15.11
CA GLN A 501 -41.63 -17.99 16.53
C GLN A 501 -40.45 -18.55 17.32
N VAL A 502 -39.81 -17.71 18.12
CA VAL A 502 -38.85 -18.14 19.13
C VAL A 502 -39.58 -18.50 20.41
N ALA A 503 -39.50 -19.78 20.82
CA ALA A 503 -40.06 -20.28 22.05
C ALA A 503 -38.94 -20.75 23.00
N LYS A 504 -39.16 -20.52 24.32
CA LYS A 504 -38.33 -21.14 25.37
C LYS A 504 -38.98 -22.40 25.84
N ARG A 505 -38.23 -23.49 25.91
CA ARG A 505 -38.59 -24.72 26.56
C ARG A 505 -37.71 -24.91 27.76
N SER A 506 -38.33 -24.95 28.96
CA SER A 506 -37.60 -25.20 30.20
C SER A 506 -37.88 -26.65 30.65
N ASP A 507 -36.83 -27.46 30.80
CA ASP A 507 -36.93 -28.85 31.27
C ASP A 507 -36.42 -28.99 32.71
N GLY A 508 -36.79 -28.01 33.54
CA GLY A 508 -36.49 -28.00 34.97
C GLY A 508 -35.12 -27.50 35.36
N GLU A 509 -34.06 -27.93 34.71
CA GLU A 509 -32.67 -27.50 34.99
C GLU A 509 -32.03 -26.68 33.87
N GLN A 510 -32.54 -26.76 32.63
CA GLN A 510 -31.99 -26.01 31.50
C GLN A 510 -33.07 -25.35 30.66
N THR A 511 -32.80 -24.15 30.19
CA THR A 511 -33.66 -23.44 29.23
C THR A 511 -33.05 -23.59 27.84
N VAL A 512 -33.83 -24.16 26.92
CA VAL A 512 -33.43 -24.32 25.51
C VAL A 512 -34.34 -23.43 24.65
N SER A 513 -33.73 -22.68 23.74
CA SER A 513 -34.48 -21.90 22.74
C SER A 513 -34.71 -22.75 21.49
N GLU A 514 -35.95 -22.80 21.03
CA GLU A 514 -36.38 -23.45 19.81
C GLU A 514 -37.02 -22.41 18.88
N ILE A 515 -36.76 -22.51 17.57
CA ILE A 515 -37.42 -21.68 16.55
C ILE A 515 -38.37 -22.57 15.76
N LYS A 516 -39.64 -22.15 15.69
CA LYS A 516 -40.71 -22.86 14.95
C LYS A 516 -41.15 -22.02 13.77
N VAL A 517 -41.23 -22.65 12.61
CA VAL A 517 -41.90 -22.12 11.43
C VAL A 517 -43.40 -22.24 11.66
N LEU A 518 -44.13 -21.14 11.54
CA LEU A 518 -45.57 -21.13 11.78
C LEU A 518 -46.35 -21.29 10.47
N ASP A 519 -47.25 -22.21 10.44
CA ASP A 519 -48.30 -22.29 9.42
C ASP A 519 -49.37 -21.21 9.62
N THR A 520 -50.34 -21.11 8.72
CA THR A 520 -51.34 -20.03 8.76
C THR A 520 -52.13 -20.01 10.05
N GLU A 521 -52.48 -21.17 10.63
CA GLU A 521 -53.25 -21.28 11.85
C GLU A 521 -52.42 -20.89 13.07
N ALA A 522 -51.19 -21.37 13.16
CA ALA A 522 -50.23 -21.00 14.19
C ALA A 522 -49.87 -19.51 14.14
N ARG A 523 -49.82 -18.89 12.95
CA ARG A 523 -49.63 -17.46 12.77
C ARG A 523 -50.76 -16.63 13.39
N ILE A 524 -52.01 -17.07 13.17
CA ILE A 524 -53.18 -16.41 13.78
C ILE A 524 -53.11 -16.48 15.29
N GLU A 525 -52.75 -17.63 15.87
CA GLU A 525 -52.58 -17.81 17.31
C GLU A 525 -51.47 -16.91 17.87
N GLU A 526 -50.31 -16.84 17.21
CA GLU A 526 -49.22 -15.99 17.65
C GLU A 526 -49.57 -14.50 17.55
N LEU A 527 -50.20 -14.06 16.45
CA LEU A 527 -50.68 -12.69 16.30
C LEU A 527 -51.74 -12.36 17.37
N ALA A 528 -52.64 -13.30 17.67
CA ALA A 528 -53.64 -13.12 18.74
C ALA A 528 -52.96 -13.01 20.12
N ARG A 529 -51.91 -13.79 20.40
CA ARG A 529 -51.09 -13.71 21.61
C ARG A 529 -50.42 -12.33 21.71
N MET A 530 -49.85 -11.82 20.61
CA MET A 530 -49.22 -10.49 20.56
C MET A 530 -50.21 -9.35 20.76
N LEU A 531 -51.47 -9.51 20.31
CA LEU A 531 -52.55 -8.52 20.49
C LEU A 531 -53.19 -8.55 21.89
N GLY A 532 -53.45 -9.74 22.42
CA GLY A 532 -54.26 -9.96 23.62
C GLY A 532 -53.49 -10.25 24.90
N GLY A 533 -52.17 -10.47 24.83
CA GLY A 533 -51.33 -10.92 25.95
C GLY A 533 -51.72 -12.34 26.44
N GLU A 534 -51.86 -12.53 27.77
CA GLU A 534 -52.14 -13.85 28.37
C GLU A 534 -53.53 -14.43 28.08
N LYS A 535 -54.52 -13.57 27.79
CA LYS A 535 -55.91 -14.01 27.53
C LYS A 535 -56.27 -13.81 26.06
N ILE A 536 -56.23 -14.87 25.29
CA ILE A 536 -56.68 -14.88 23.90
C ILE A 536 -58.21 -15.08 23.89
N THR A 537 -58.95 -14.10 23.40
CA THR A 537 -60.39 -14.16 23.21
C THR A 537 -60.74 -14.53 21.76
N ALA A 538 -61.97 -14.97 21.50
CA ALA A 538 -62.47 -15.20 20.14
C ALA A 538 -62.37 -13.94 19.27
N THR A 539 -62.64 -12.76 19.84
CA THR A 539 -62.51 -11.44 19.17
C THR A 539 -61.05 -11.11 18.81
N THR A 540 -60.11 -11.38 19.71
CA THR A 540 -58.68 -11.18 19.45
C THR A 540 -58.17 -12.07 18.31
N ARG A 541 -58.61 -13.35 18.28
CA ARG A 541 -58.26 -14.30 17.22
C ARG A 541 -58.88 -13.88 15.88
N GLN A 542 -60.14 -13.42 15.87
CA GLN A 542 -60.77 -12.91 14.66
C GLN A 542 -60.02 -11.67 14.12
N HIS A 543 -59.64 -10.72 14.98
CA HIS A 543 -58.85 -9.55 14.56
C HIS A 543 -57.49 -9.93 14.01
N ALA A 544 -56.80 -10.90 14.62
CA ALA A 544 -55.55 -11.44 14.12
C ALA A 544 -55.71 -12.06 12.71
N ALA A 545 -56.79 -12.82 12.51
CA ALA A 545 -57.11 -13.41 11.21
C ALA A 545 -57.40 -12.37 10.14
N GLU A 546 -58.18 -11.32 10.46
CA GLU A 546 -58.47 -10.21 9.57
C GLU A 546 -57.19 -9.45 9.18
N MET A 547 -56.31 -9.14 10.15
CA MET A 547 -55.02 -8.50 9.88
C MET A 547 -54.15 -9.31 8.92
N LEU A 548 -54.06 -10.62 9.14
CA LEU A 548 -53.26 -11.51 8.29
C LEU A 548 -53.82 -11.56 6.88
N GLN A 549 -55.16 -11.72 6.75
CA GLN A 549 -55.84 -11.84 5.46
C GLN A 549 -55.70 -10.55 4.62
N LEU A 550 -55.89 -9.38 5.22
CA LEU A 550 -55.74 -8.07 4.53
C LEU A 550 -54.35 -7.87 3.98
N ASN A 551 -53.31 -8.26 4.73
CA ASN A 551 -51.93 -8.13 4.27
C ASN A 551 -51.54 -9.19 3.22
N MET A 552 -52.09 -10.40 3.27
CA MET A 552 -51.91 -11.44 2.24
C MET A 552 -52.58 -11.03 0.90
N GLN A 553 -53.78 -10.43 0.95
CA GLN A 553 -54.48 -9.92 -0.25
C GLN A 553 -53.69 -8.74 -0.88
N ALA A 554 -53.20 -7.81 -0.07
CA ALA A 554 -52.38 -6.70 -0.54
C ALA A 554 -51.04 -7.13 -1.16
N ALA A 555 -50.53 -8.29 -0.77
CA ALA A 555 -49.33 -8.87 -1.39
C ALA A 555 -49.61 -9.41 -2.80
N LEU A 556 -50.83 -9.90 -3.07
CA LEU A 556 -51.25 -10.48 -4.36
C LEU A 556 -51.73 -9.45 -5.39
N GLU A 557 -52.28 -8.31 -4.93
CA GLU A 557 -52.95 -7.32 -5.79
C GLU A 557 -52.03 -6.24 -6.38
N ARG A 558 -50.73 -6.19 -6.03
CA ARG A 558 -49.80 -5.18 -6.56
C ARG A 558 -48.77 -5.84 -7.49
N PRO A 559 -48.68 -5.35 -8.77
CA PRO A 559 -47.73 -5.87 -9.78
C PRO A 559 -46.27 -5.65 -9.39
#